data_4a2f4cc1e56cbe44c38ede0e218bb344
#
_entry.id   4a2f4cc1e56cbe44c38ede0e218bb344
#
_cell.length_a   1.000
_cell.length_b   1.000
_cell.length_c   1.000
_cell.angle_alpha   90.00
_cell.angle_beta   90.00
_cell.angle_gamma   90.00
#
_symmetry.space_group_name_H-M   'P 1'
#
loop_
_entity.id
_entity.type
_entity.pdbx_description
1 polymer ?
#
loop_
_entity_poly.entity_id
_entity_poly.type
_entity_poly.pdbx_seq_one_letter_code
_entity_poly.pdbx_strand_id
1 'polypeptide(L)'
;LAQGGAMLSETEAEALIFGHAAGNDLTRRDLQAEAKAARRPWDMAKGFDASAVVGAIRPGPLADGAIRCTVDGAIRQEARLSDMIWPVPAILAYLSRLVALCPGDLVFTGTPAGVGPLHRGETCTVDIDGLDPATVTLD
;
A
#
# COMPACT_ATOMS: atom_id res chain seq x y z
N LEU A 1 -5.66 -9.29 -6.45
CA LEU A 1 -6.33 -10.56 -6.11
C LEU A 1 -6.59 -11.39 -7.37
N ALA A 2 -6.53 -12.74 -7.27
CA ALA A 2 -6.85 -13.65 -8.36
C ALA A 2 -8.36 -13.91 -8.48
N GLN A 3 -9.04 -13.92 -7.36
CA GLN A 3 -10.47 -14.20 -7.24
C GLN A 3 -11.12 -13.17 -6.32
N GLY A 4 -12.44 -13.14 -6.32
CA GLY A 4 -13.24 -12.30 -5.43
C GLY A 4 -13.96 -13.11 -4.36
N GLY A 5 -14.56 -12.40 -3.40
CA GLY A 5 -15.36 -13.01 -2.34
C GLY A 5 -15.84 -11.99 -1.32
N ALA A 6 -16.77 -12.43 -0.47
CA ALA A 6 -17.29 -11.65 0.65
C ALA A 6 -17.43 -12.55 1.88
N MET A 7 -17.39 -11.98 3.08
CA MET A 7 -17.52 -12.69 4.36
C MET A 7 -16.52 -13.83 4.55
N LEU A 8 -15.29 -13.63 4.07
CA LEU A 8 -14.23 -14.66 4.03
C LEU A 8 -13.60 -14.88 5.41
N SER A 9 -13.20 -16.12 5.69
CA SER A 9 -12.20 -16.45 6.70
C SER A 9 -10.80 -16.03 6.25
N GLU A 10 -9.82 -15.98 7.15
CA GLU A 10 -8.43 -15.66 6.80
C GLU A 10 -7.83 -16.67 5.82
N THR A 11 -8.14 -17.96 5.96
CA THR A 11 -7.66 -19.01 5.05
C THR A 11 -8.23 -18.85 3.64
N GLU A 12 -9.53 -18.53 3.53
CA GLU A 12 -10.15 -18.24 2.22
C GLU A 12 -9.57 -16.95 1.61
N ALA A 13 -9.37 -15.91 2.42
CA ALA A 13 -8.79 -14.64 1.99
C ALA A 13 -7.35 -14.81 1.48
N GLU A 14 -6.54 -15.61 2.14
CA GLU A 14 -5.17 -15.95 1.70
C GLU A 14 -5.17 -16.62 0.32
N ALA A 15 -6.10 -17.52 0.07
CA ALA A 15 -6.23 -18.22 -1.22
C ALA A 15 -6.60 -17.28 -2.39
N LEU A 16 -7.12 -16.06 -2.12
CA LEU A 16 -7.43 -15.07 -3.15
C LEU A 16 -6.19 -14.28 -3.61
N ILE A 17 -5.08 -14.33 -2.89
CA ILE A 17 -3.89 -13.55 -3.20
C ILE A 17 -3.24 -14.09 -4.48
N PHE A 18 -3.22 -13.27 -5.54
CA PHE A 18 -2.49 -13.58 -6.77
C PHE A 18 -0.98 -13.39 -6.59
N GLY A 19 -0.59 -12.30 -5.93
CA GLY A 19 0.80 -11.92 -5.76
C GLY A 19 0.95 -10.60 -5.03
N HIS A 20 2.16 -10.10 -5.01
CA HIS A 20 2.57 -8.91 -4.26
C HIS A 20 3.33 -7.93 -5.16
N ALA A 21 3.27 -6.65 -4.82
CA ALA A 21 4.03 -5.59 -5.47
C ALA A 21 4.47 -4.57 -4.42
N ALA A 22 5.58 -3.89 -4.67
CA ALA A 22 5.89 -2.66 -3.97
C ALA A 22 4.88 -1.59 -4.39
N GLY A 23 4.43 -0.75 -3.46
CA GLY A 23 3.46 0.29 -3.75
C GLY A 23 3.68 1.54 -2.91
N ASN A 24 3.26 2.68 -3.44
CA ASN A 24 3.26 3.95 -2.74
C ASN A 24 1.87 4.59 -2.83
N ASP A 25 1.23 4.80 -1.69
CA ASP A 25 -0.05 5.49 -1.54
C ASP A 25 0.23 6.99 -1.35
N LEU A 26 0.40 7.71 -2.45
CA LEU A 26 0.64 9.14 -2.44
C LEU A 26 -0.51 9.87 -1.77
N THR A 27 -0.19 10.93 -1.04
CA THR A 27 -1.17 11.63 -0.21
C THR A 27 -1.01 13.14 -0.35
N ARG A 28 -2.10 13.84 -0.67
CA ARG A 28 -2.18 15.30 -0.56
C ARG A 28 -2.29 15.67 0.91
N ARG A 29 -1.14 15.98 1.55
CA ARG A 29 -1.04 16.17 2.99
C ARG A 29 -1.80 17.37 3.52
N ASP A 30 -1.90 18.43 2.74
CA ASP A 30 -2.71 19.62 3.00
C ASP A 30 -4.20 19.27 3.13
N LEU A 31 -4.76 18.60 2.12
CA LEU A 31 -6.17 18.16 2.13
C LEU A 31 -6.44 17.13 3.23
N GLN A 32 -5.48 16.24 3.51
CA GLN A 32 -5.60 15.31 4.61
C GLN A 32 -5.66 16.02 5.96
N ALA A 33 -4.82 17.06 6.16
CA ALA A 33 -4.80 17.85 7.39
C ALA A 33 -6.13 18.59 7.60
N GLU A 34 -6.67 19.19 6.56
CA GLU A 34 -7.99 19.86 6.59
C GLU A 34 -9.12 18.86 6.92
N ALA A 35 -9.15 17.72 6.23
CA ALA A 35 -10.16 16.70 6.46
C ALA A 35 -10.07 16.14 7.89
N LYS A 36 -8.86 15.92 8.40
CA LYS A 36 -8.61 15.45 9.76
C LYS A 36 -9.08 16.45 10.81
N ALA A 37 -8.76 17.74 10.63
CA ALA A 37 -9.21 18.81 11.53
C ALA A 37 -10.75 18.92 11.56
N ALA A 38 -11.39 18.76 10.41
CA ALA A 38 -12.84 18.79 10.26
C ALA A 38 -13.54 17.45 10.54
N ARG A 39 -12.79 16.39 10.91
CA ARG A 39 -13.31 15.01 11.10
C ARG A 39 -14.09 14.48 9.90
N ARG A 40 -13.58 14.75 8.69
CA ARG A 40 -14.17 14.32 7.42
C ARG A 40 -13.38 13.13 6.83
N PRO A 41 -13.97 12.36 5.91
CA PRO A 41 -13.27 11.36 5.12
C PRO A 41 -12.08 11.96 4.35
N TRP A 42 -11.09 11.10 4.02
CA TRP A 42 -9.85 11.52 3.36
C TRP A 42 -9.86 11.29 1.84
N ASP A 43 -11.02 11.06 1.25
CA ASP A 43 -11.14 10.63 -0.15
C ASP A 43 -10.39 11.54 -1.12
N MET A 44 -10.54 12.86 -0.99
CA MET A 44 -9.87 13.83 -1.86
C MET A 44 -8.37 13.95 -1.62
N ALA A 45 -7.90 13.50 -0.45
CA ALA A 45 -6.48 13.46 -0.12
C ALA A 45 -5.80 12.17 -0.63
N LYS A 46 -6.56 11.12 -0.90
CA LYS A 46 -6.09 9.79 -1.29
C LYS A 46 -6.47 9.42 -2.72
N GLY A 47 -7.71 9.68 -3.13
CA GLY A 47 -8.27 9.31 -4.41
C GLY A 47 -8.06 10.38 -5.47
N PHE A 48 -6.84 10.59 -5.96
CA PHE A 48 -6.52 11.49 -7.06
C PHE A 48 -5.71 10.76 -8.15
N ASP A 49 -5.64 11.35 -9.34
CA ASP A 49 -4.95 10.76 -10.49
C ASP A 49 -3.48 10.43 -10.14
N ALA A 50 -3.05 9.23 -10.50
CA ALA A 50 -1.71 8.70 -10.25
C ALA A 50 -1.31 8.61 -8.75
N SER A 51 -2.27 8.62 -7.81
CA SER A 51 -1.99 8.51 -6.38
C SER A 51 -1.50 7.13 -5.95
N ALA A 52 -1.90 6.07 -6.65
CA ALA A 52 -1.51 4.69 -6.38
C ALA A 52 -0.37 4.27 -7.31
N VAL A 53 0.87 4.43 -6.87
CA VAL A 53 2.05 3.97 -7.60
C VAL A 53 2.29 2.50 -7.25
N VAL A 54 2.37 1.63 -8.26
CA VAL A 54 2.53 0.17 -8.08
C VAL A 54 3.64 -0.33 -8.97
N GLY A 55 4.58 -1.06 -8.40
CA GLY A 55 5.62 -1.78 -9.15
C GLY A 55 5.06 -3.02 -9.86
N ALA A 56 5.93 -3.80 -10.50
CA ALA A 56 5.53 -5.04 -11.14
C ALA A 56 4.99 -6.03 -10.10
N ILE A 57 3.88 -6.69 -10.43
CA ILE A 57 3.28 -7.71 -9.56
C ILE A 57 4.06 -9.01 -9.72
N ARG A 58 4.62 -9.50 -8.63
CA ARG A 58 5.22 -10.84 -8.55
C ARG A 58 4.16 -11.83 -8.06
N PRO A 59 3.79 -12.83 -8.88
CA PRO A 59 2.86 -13.88 -8.47
C PRO A 59 3.41 -14.76 -7.33
N GLY A 60 2.52 -15.27 -6.50
CA GLY A 60 2.83 -16.22 -5.43
C GLY A 60 3.18 -15.57 -4.10
N PRO A 61 3.64 -16.35 -3.11
CA PRO A 61 3.90 -15.89 -1.76
C PRO A 61 5.13 -14.97 -1.70
N LEU A 62 5.12 -14.06 -0.74
CA LEU A 62 6.23 -13.19 -0.40
C LEU A 62 6.82 -13.62 0.94
N ALA A 63 8.14 -13.85 0.98
CA ALA A 63 8.86 -14.11 2.23
C ALA A 63 8.97 -12.82 3.07
N ASP A 64 9.20 -12.97 4.38
CA ASP A 64 9.55 -11.83 5.22
C ASP A 64 10.84 -11.17 4.72
N GLY A 65 10.85 -9.84 4.72
CA GLY A 65 11.96 -9.06 4.21
C GLY A 65 11.86 -7.60 4.65
N ALA A 66 12.84 -6.81 4.24
CA ALA A 66 12.80 -5.37 4.49
C ALA A 66 11.87 -4.67 3.50
N ILE A 67 11.23 -3.60 4.00
CA ILE A 67 10.54 -2.58 3.21
C ILE A 67 11.19 -1.23 3.48
N ARG A 68 11.57 -0.51 2.42
CA ARG A 68 12.20 0.80 2.51
C ARG A 68 11.54 1.79 1.57
N CYS A 69 11.48 3.04 2.01
CA CYS A 69 11.14 4.17 1.16
C CYS A 69 12.31 5.15 1.16
N THR A 70 12.78 5.52 -0.02
CA THR A 70 13.83 6.53 -0.19
C THR A 70 13.29 7.71 -0.99
N VAL A 71 13.82 8.90 -0.71
CA VAL A 71 13.60 10.11 -1.51
C VAL A 71 14.97 10.64 -1.89
N ASP A 72 15.23 10.72 -3.20
CA ASP A 72 16.54 11.06 -3.78
C ASP A 72 17.70 10.25 -3.15
N GLY A 73 17.44 8.96 -2.90
CA GLY A 73 18.39 8.02 -2.29
C GLY A 73 18.50 8.09 -0.76
N ALA A 74 17.91 9.09 -0.11
CA ALA A 74 17.89 9.18 1.36
C ALA A 74 16.74 8.35 1.94
N ILE A 75 17.05 7.45 2.87
CA ILE A 75 16.04 6.62 3.55
C ILE A 75 15.10 7.52 4.37
N ARG A 76 13.80 7.36 4.15
CA ARG A 76 12.71 8.04 4.88
C ARG A 76 11.94 7.07 5.77
N GLN A 77 11.71 5.85 5.28
CA GLN A 77 11.00 4.80 6.00
C GLN A 77 11.77 3.49 5.85
N GLU A 78 11.86 2.73 6.93
CA GLU A 78 12.42 1.38 6.92
C GLU A 78 11.74 0.53 8.00
N ALA A 79 11.40 -0.72 7.65
CA ALA A 79 10.80 -1.70 8.54
C ALA A 79 10.98 -3.12 7.96
N ARG A 80 10.46 -4.11 8.66
CA ARG A 80 10.27 -5.46 8.12
C ARG A 80 8.80 -5.70 7.80
N LEU A 81 8.52 -6.59 6.87
CA LEU A 81 7.15 -7.01 6.56
C LEU A 81 6.49 -7.67 7.78
N SER A 82 7.26 -8.38 8.61
CA SER A 82 6.79 -8.96 9.87
C SER A 82 6.39 -7.96 10.95
N ASP A 83 6.71 -6.66 10.78
CA ASP A 83 6.29 -5.61 11.72
C ASP A 83 4.84 -5.16 11.49
N MET A 84 4.16 -5.70 10.48
CA MET A 84 2.75 -5.41 10.22
C MET A 84 1.89 -5.80 11.43
N ILE A 85 1.03 -4.87 11.88
CA ILE A 85 0.12 -5.09 13.02
C ILE A 85 -0.89 -6.20 12.68
N TRP A 86 -1.39 -6.20 11.45
CA TRP A 86 -2.30 -7.22 10.94
C TRP A 86 -1.66 -7.92 9.74
N PRO A 87 -1.64 -9.26 9.69
CA PRO A 87 -1.18 -9.98 8.52
C PRO A 87 -2.14 -9.79 7.35
N VAL A 88 -1.64 -9.92 6.12
CA VAL A 88 -2.42 -9.66 4.91
C VAL A 88 -3.73 -10.47 4.86
N PRO A 89 -3.76 -11.78 5.20
CA PRO A 89 -5.02 -12.53 5.20
C PRO A 89 -6.07 -11.95 6.16
N ALA A 90 -5.67 -11.48 7.34
CA ALA A 90 -6.58 -10.86 8.30
C ALA A 90 -7.15 -9.53 7.78
N ILE A 91 -6.32 -8.71 7.09
CA ILE A 91 -6.78 -7.47 6.42
C ILE A 91 -7.84 -7.80 5.37
N LEU A 92 -7.59 -8.76 4.50
CA LEU A 92 -8.52 -9.16 3.44
C LEU A 92 -9.81 -9.76 4.00
N ALA A 93 -9.72 -10.61 5.02
CA ALA A 93 -10.88 -11.18 5.70
C ALA A 93 -11.75 -10.08 6.33
N TYR A 94 -11.12 -9.08 6.96
CA TYR A 94 -11.84 -7.93 7.51
C TYR A 94 -12.52 -7.10 6.42
N LEU A 95 -11.79 -6.75 5.35
CA LEU A 95 -12.33 -5.97 4.23
C LEU A 95 -13.51 -6.68 3.57
N SER A 96 -13.45 -8.00 3.40
CA SER A 96 -14.51 -8.79 2.78
C SER A 96 -15.85 -8.76 3.53
N ARG A 97 -15.86 -8.31 4.77
CA ARG A 97 -17.09 -8.08 5.57
C ARG A 97 -17.73 -6.72 5.27
N LEU A 98 -16.96 -5.80 4.73
CA LEU A 98 -17.40 -4.42 4.44
C LEU A 98 -17.74 -4.22 2.98
N VAL A 99 -16.99 -4.87 2.08
CA VAL A 99 -17.15 -4.80 0.63
C VAL A 99 -16.90 -6.17 0.00
N ALA A 100 -17.56 -6.46 -1.10
CA ALA A 100 -17.21 -7.63 -1.91
C ALA A 100 -15.88 -7.36 -2.61
N LEU A 101 -14.90 -8.24 -2.38
CA LEU A 101 -13.61 -8.21 -3.09
C LEU A 101 -13.80 -8.76 -4.51
N CYS A 102 -13.06 -8.23 -5.47
CA CYS A 102 -13.13 -8.61 -6.87
C CYS A 102 -11.77 -9.07 -7.42
N PRO A 103 -11.75 -9.92 -8.46
CA PRO A 103 -10.52 -10.20 -9.19
C PRO A 103 -9.92 -8.90 -9.74
N GLY A 104 -8.61 -8.73 -9.60
CA GLY A 104 -7.91 -7.52 -10.01
C GLY A 104 -7.81 -6.43 -8.93
N ASP A 105 -8.52 -6.55 -7.81
CA ASP A 105 -8.38 -5.59 -6.72
C ASP A 105 -6.94 -5.53 -6.21
N LEU A 106 -6.49 -4.30 -5.97
CA LEU A 106 -5.24 -3.99 -5.28
C LEU A 106 -5.56 -3.50 -3.87
N VAL A 107 -4.91 -4.09 -2.88
CA VAL A 107 -5.08 -3.71 -1.47
C VAL A 107 -3.76 -3.18 -0.94
N PHE A 108 -3.74 -1.88 -0.60
CA PHE A 108 -2.61 -1.24 0.07
C PHE A 108 -2.69 -1.53 1.56
N THR A 109 -1.71 -2.24 2.09
CA THR A 109 -1.71 -2.81 3.44
C THR A 109 -1.14 -1.89 4.50
N GLY A 110 -0.88 -0.63 4.15
CA GLY A 110 -0.36 0.37 5.08
C GLY A 110 1.12 0.70 4.84
N THR A 111 1.69 1.49 5.74
CA THR A 111 3.05 2.02 5.60
C THR A 111 3.74 2.08 6.96
N PRO A 112 5.09 1.87 7.01
CA PRO A 112 5.87 2.09 8.22
C PRO A 112 5.88 3.55 8.67
N ALA A 113 6.41 3.81 9.86
CA ALA A 113 6.69 5.16 10.34
C ALA A 113 7.68 5.90 9.43
N GLY A 114 7.67 7.25 9.46
CA GLY A 114 8.57 8.09 8.69
C GLY A 114 7.93 8.75 7.46
N VAL A 115 6.59 8.73 7.36
CA VAL A 115 5.88 9.47 6.30
C VAL A 115 6.24 10.96 6.32
N GLY A 116 6.39 11.55 5.15
CA GLY A 116 6.74 12.95 4.98
C GLY A 116 6.28 13.52 3.64
N PRO A 117 6.48 14.81 3.40
CA PRO A 117 6.17 15.43 2.13
C PRO A 117 7.16 14.97 1.04
N LEU A 118 6.67 14.97 -0.19
CA LEU A 118 7.47 14.93 -1.42
C LEU A 118 7.31 16.26 -2.13
N HIS A 119 8.41 16.80 -2.66
CA HIS A 119 8.43 18.05 -3.37
C HIS A 119 8.63 17.84 -4.87
N ARG A 120 8.28 18.85 -5.64
CA ARG A 120 8.49 18.84 -7.10
C ARG A 120 9.96 18.59 -7.44
N GLY A 121 10.20 17.66 -8.38
CA GLY A 121 11.52 17.22 -8.80
C GLY A 121 12.10 16.07 -7.98
N GLU A 122 11.56 15.77 -6.79
CA GLU A 122 12.03 14.64 -5.98
C GLU A 122 11.56 13.30 -6.55
N THR A 123 12.43 12.31 -6.44
CA THR A 123 12.14 10.92 -6.81
C THR A 123 11.98 10.06 -5.55
N CYS A 124 10.81 9.47 -5.40
CA CYS A 124 10.50 8.53 -4.33
C CYS A 124 10.53 7.09 -4.85
N THR A 125 11.26 6.22 -4.16
CA THR A 125 11.32 4.79 -4.48
C THR A 125 10.94 3.98 -3.24
N VAL A 126 9.98 3.05 -3.43
CA VAL A 126 9.64 2.03 -2.46
C VAL A 126 10.25 0.72 -2.92
N ASP A 127 11.11 0.15 -2.08
CA ASP A 127 11.80 -1.12 -2.30
C ASP A 127 11.37 -2.14 -1.25
N ILE A 128 11.07 -3.36 -1.70
CA ILE A 128 10.69 -4.49 -0.84
C ILE A 128 11.52 -5.69 -1.27
N ASP A 129 12.18 -6.34 -0.32
CA ASP A 129 13.00 -7.52 -0.59
C ASP A 129 12.21 -8.57 -1.39
N GLY A 130 12.73 -8.92 -2.55
CA GLY A 130 12.12 -9.91 -3.45
C GLY A 130 11.06 -9.40 -4.40
N LEU A 131 10.81 -8.09 -4.46
CA LEU A 131 9.91 -7.44 -5.42
C LEU A 131 10.64 -6.40 -6.26
N ASP A 132 10.09 -6.08 -7.41
CA ASP A 132 10.55 -4.93 -8.20
C ASP A 132 10.13 -3.62 -7.50
N PRO A 133 10.99 -2.58 -7.50
CA PRO A 133 10.69 -1.33 -6.81
C PRO A 133 9.55 -0.56 -7.50
N ALA A 134 8.82 0.22 -6.71
CA ALA A 134 7.87 1.22 -7.19
C ALA A 134 8.50 2.61 -7.10
N THR A 135 8.68 3.29 -8.23
CA THR A 135 9.34 4.60 -8.29
C THR A 135 8.43 5.64 -8.93
N VAL A 136 8.43 6.83 -8.38
CA VAL A 136 7.71 8.00 -8.91
C VAL A 136 8.56 9.26 -8.74
N THR A 137 8.54 10.14 -9.74
CA THR A 137 9.08 11.50 -9.66
C THR A 137 7.92 12.49 -9.72
N LEU A 138 7.91 13.50 -8.86
CA LEU A 138 6.90 14.55 -8.88
C LEU A 138 7.29 15.66 -9.85
N ASP A 139 6.44 15.94 -10.83
CA ASP A 139 6.60 17.02 -11.81
C ASP A 139 6.06 18.37 -11.32
#